data_ff8737dc96d5f75343df5ac76e4fc08d
#
_entry.id   ff8737dc96d5f75343df5ac76e4fc08d
#
_cell.length_a   1.000
_cell.length_b   1.000
_cell.length_c   1.000
_cell.angle_alpha   90.00
_cell.angle_beta   90.00
_cell.angle_gamma   90.00
#
_symmetry.space_group_name_H-M   'P 1'
#
loop_
_entity.id
_entity.type
_entity.pdbx_description
1 polymer ?
#
loop_
_entity_poly.entity_id
_entity_poly.type
_entity_poly.pdbx_seq_one_letter_code
_entity_poly.pdbx_strand_id
1 'polypeptide(L)'
;MHAWEAVQKSVDYIEEHLQENIRAEALAEIIGLSPFYFQRLFKRLVNKPLQEYVKLRRLAKAVEALNTENQRILDVALDYGFASHANFTRAFKGAFGITPEAYKKNRPFLNTFVKPEVSMAYVMVDENVPLIVGNIVLEIRRERIHAPELYLGLSTDVSIIEQTPVGESTGVDIPGKLWKRYHQEKAAIEKYVQPNVELGMSYSANMEKEHFLILRVDLPKRFRRI
;
A
#
# COMPACT_ATOMS: atom_id res chain seq x y z
N MET A 1 -9.92 -26.13 8.97
CA MET A 1 -9.39 -24.92 8.30
C MET A 1 -10.42 -23.81 8.45
N HIS A 2 -10.03 -22.69 9.06
CA HIS A 2 -10.94 -21.55 9.18
C HIS A 2 -11.18 -20.87 7.83
N ALA A 3 -12.30 -20.18 7.68
CA ALA A 3 -12.66 -19.50 6.43
C ALA A 3 -11.62 -18.49 5.95
N TRP A 4 -10.99 -17.76 6.85
CA TRP A 4 -9.92 -16.82 6.52
C TRP A 4 -8.62 -17.51 6.10
N GLU A 5 -8.28 -18.67 6.67
CA GLU A 5 -7.12 -19.48 6.24
C GLU A 5 -7.28 -19.97 4.80
N ALA A 6 -8.49 -20.40 4.45
CA ALA A 6 -8.81 -20.82 3.08
C ALA A 6 -8.64 -19.65 2.09
N VAL A 7 -9.13 -18.47 2.44
CA VAL A 7 -8.97 -17.29 1.59
C VAL A 7 -7.53 -16.82 1.54
N GLN A 8 -6.77 -16.86 2.67
CA GLN A 8 -5.35 -16.52 2.66
C GLN A 8 -4.57 -17.43 1.71
N LYS A 9 -4.80 -18.75 1.76
CA LYS A 9 -4.20 -19.69 0.80
C LYS A 9 -4.49 -19.34 -0.65
N SER A 10 -5.73 -18.90 -0.93
CA SER A 10 -6.10 -18.49 -2.30
C SER A 10 -5.37 -17.20 -2.70
N VAL A 11 -5.23 -16.25 -1.78
CA VAL A 11 -4.46 -15.01 -2.00
C VAL A 11 -3.01 -15.35 -2.30
N ASP A 12 -2.39 -16.23 -1.51
CA ASP A 12 -0.99 -16.64 -1.68
C ASP A 12 -0.79 -17.32 -3.03
N TYR A 13 -1.67 -18.27 -3.38
CA TYR A 13 -1.64 -18.91 -4.68
C TYR A 13 -1.76 -17.93 -5.85
N ILE A 14 -2.68 -16.95 -5.76
CA ILE A 14 -2.85 -15.93 -6.80
C ILE A 14 -1.56 -15.12 -6.97
N GLU A 15 -0.89 -14.73 -5.88
CA GLU A 15 0.35 -13.94 -5.94
C GLU A 15 1.49 -14.68 -6.64
N GLU A 16 1.56 -16.00 -6.45
CA GLU A 16 2.56 -16.85 -7.10
C GLU A 16 2.27 -17.09 -8.59
N HIS A 17 0.99 -16.95 -9.02
CA HIS A 17 0.53 -17.30 -10.36
C HIS A 17 -0.10 -16.12 -11.13
N LEU A 18 0.25 -14.87 -10.79
CA LEU A 18 -0.36 -13.67 -11.39
C LEU A 18 -0.23 -13.59 -12.91
N GLN A 19 0.78 -14.22 -13.49
CA GLN A 19 1.00 -14.26 -14.94
C GLN A 19 0.13 -15.33 -15.63
N GLU A 20 -0.48 -16.23 -14.87
CA GLU A 20 -1.29 -17.34 -15.37
C GLU A 20 -2.79 -17.01 -15.42
N ASN A 21 -3.57 -17.92 -16.00
CA ASN A 21 -5.03 -17.74 -16.04
C ASN A 21 -5.67 -18.15 -14.70
N ILE A 22 -5.96 -17.19 -13.85
CA ILE A 22 -6.59 -17.42 -12.55
C ILE A 22 -8.11 -17.63 -12.72
N ARG A 23 -8.58 -18.82 -12.33
CA ARG A 23 -9.99 -19.22 -12.40
C ARG A 23 -10.54 -19.52 -11.02
N ALA A 24 -11.77 -19.04 -10.77
CA ALA A 24 -12.45 -19.22 -9.48
C ALA A 24 -12.68 -20.71 -9.15
N GLU A 25 -12.93 -21.52 -10.16
CA GLU A 25 -13.15 -22.97 -10.02
C GLU A 25 -11.89 -23.66 -9.48
N ALA A 26 -10.72 -23.36 -10.06
CA ALA A 26 -9.45 -23.94 -9.64
C ALA A 26 -9.09 -23.54 -8.20
N LEU A 27 -9.27 -22.27 -7.85
CA LEU A 27 -9.04 -21.78 -6.49
C LEU A 27 -10.00 -22.42 -5.48
N ALA A 28 -11.27 -22.56 -5.84
CA ALA A 28 -12.26 -23.20 -4.98
C ALA A 28 -11.94 -24.69 -4.73
N GLU A 29 -11.43 -25.39 -5.74
CA GLU A 29 -10.98 -26.77 -5.62
C GLU A 29 -9.79 -26.90 -4.65
N ILE A 30 -8.77 -26.03 -4.76
CA ILE A 30 -7.57 -26.02 -3.89
C ILE A 30 -7.96 -25.89 -2.40
N ILE A 31 -9.03 -25.17 -2.11
CA ILE A 31 -9.45 -24.91 -0.72
C ILE A 31 -10.67 -25.74 -0.28
N GLY A 32 -11.19 -26.62 -1.15
CA GLY A 32 -12.29 -27.53 -0.84
C GLY A 32 -13.65 -26.82 -0.69
N LEU A 33 -13.91 -25.74 -1.45
CA LEU A 33 -15.15 -25.00 -1.42
C LEU A 33 -15.85 -25.04 -2.79
N SER A 34 -17.16 -24.78 -2.81
CA SER A 34 -17.84 -24.53 -4.09
C SER A 34 -17.40 -23.18 -4.67
N PRO A 35 -17.31 -23.03 -6.01
CA PRO A 35 -16.90 -21.75 -6.63
C PRO A 35 -17.77 -20.56 -6.23
N PHE A 36 -19.07 -20.77 -6.06
CA PHE A 36 -20.00 -19.72 -5.62
C PHE A 36 -19.72 -19.27 -4.18
N TYR A 37 -19.56 -20.22 -3.27
CA TYR A 37 -19.26 -19.90 -1.86
C TYR A 37 -17.90 -19.25 -1.72
N PHE A 38 -16.88 -19.75 -2.44
CA PHE A 38 -15.54 -19.17 -2.49
C PHE A 38 -15.59 -17.70 -2.93
N GLN A 39 -16.23 -17.37 -4.04
CA GLN A 39 -16.28 -15.98 -4.53
C GLN A 39 -16.95 -15.03 -3.53
N ARG A 40 -18.03 -15.46 -2.86
CA ARG A 40 -18.67 -14.68 -1.81
C ARG A 40 -17.77 -14.46 -0.61
N LEU A 41 -17.10 -15.52 -0.15
CA LEU A 41 -16.18 -15.49 0.96
C LEU A 41 -14.96 -14.60 0.65
N PHE A 42 -14.36 -14.80 -0.52
CA PHE A 42 -13.24 -14.00 -1.01
C PHE A 42 -13.60 -12.51 -1.03
N LYS A 43 -14.72 -12.14 -1.68
CA LYS A 43 -15.18 -10.74 -1.71
C LYS A 43 -15.40 -10.17 -0.32
N ARG A 44 -15.92 -10.95 0.61
CA ARG A 44 -16.17 -10.50 2.00
C ARG A 44 -14.87 -10.26 2.76
N LEU A 45 -13.87 -11.15 2.61
CA LEU A 45 -12.64 -11.11 3.41
C LEU A 45 -11.56 -10.22 2.78
N VAL A 46 -11.49 -10.17 1.45
CA VAL A 46 -10.53 -9.34 0.69
C VAL A 46 -11.09 -7.95 0.34
N ASN A 47 -12.40 -7.76 0.55
CA ASN A 47 -13.15 -6.54 0.19
C ASN A 47 -13.10 -6.19 -1.31
N LYS A 48 -12.74 -7.15 -2.16
CA LYS A 48 -12.71 -7.02 -3.63
C LYS A 48 -13.23 -8.30 -4.29
N PRO A 49 -13.96 -8.22 -5.41
CA PRO A 49 -14.22 -9.39 -6.24
C PRO A 49 -12.91 -10.00 -6.75
N LEU A 50 -12.87 -11.32 -6.90
CA LEU A 50 -11.67 -12.06 -7.33
C LEU A 50 -10.99 -11.46 -8.58
N GLN A 51 -11.76 -11.21 -9.65
CA GLN A 51 -11.22 -10.70 -10.90
C GLN A 51 -10.68 -9.26 -10.78
N GLU A 52 -11.30 -8.45 -9.93
CA GLU A 52 -10.81 -7.11 -9.63
C GLU A 52 -9.50 -7.17 -8.83
N TYR A 53 -9.44 -8.03 -7.82
CA TYR A 53 -8.21 -8.30 -7.07
C TYR A 53 -7.06 -8.68 -7.99
N VAL A 54 -7.24 -9.72 -8.82
CA VAL A 54 -6.22 -10.19 -9.76
C VAL A 54 -5.76 -9.07 -10.70
N LYS A 55 -6.70 -8.31 -11.25
CA LYS A 55 -6.39 -7.15 -12.11
C LYS A 55 -5.53 -6.12 -11.39
N LEU A 56 -5.89 -5.74 -10.18
CA LEU A 56 -5.16 -4.72 -9.41
C LEU A 56 -3.77 -5.20 -9.02
N ARG A 57 -3.61 -6.49 -8.64
CA ARG A 57 -2.31 -7.06 -8.33
C ARG A 57 -1.40 -7.17 -9.55
N ARG A 58 -1.96 -7.57 -10.70
CA ARG A 58 -1.26 -7.54 -11.99
C ARG A 58 -0.76 -6.15 -12.36
N LEU A 59 -1.60 -5.12 -12.17
CA LEU A 59 -1.20 -3.73 -12.40
C LEU A 59 -0.10 -3.29 -11.43
N ALA A 60 -0.16 -3.68 -10.16
CA ALA A 60 0.88 -3.38 -9.18
C ALA A 60 2.23 -4.01 -9.60
N LYS A 61 2.22 -5.28 -9.99
CA LYS A 61 3.42 -5.97 -10.49
C LYS A 61 3.93 -5.42 -11.82
N ALA A 62 3.03 -5.00 -12.70
CA ALA A 62 3.41 -4.32 -13.95
C ALA A 62 4.11 -2.98 -13.68
N VAL A 63 3.70 -2.22 -12.64
CA VAL A 63 4.41 -1.00 -12.22
C VAL A 63 5.84 -1.33 -11.78
N GLU A 64 6.05 -2.40 -11.00
CA GLU A 64 7.38 -2.86 -10.61
C GLU A 64 8.22 -3.24 -11.83
N ALA A 65 7.67 -4.01 -12.78
CA ALA A 65 8.34 -4.43 -14.00
C ALA A 65 8.71 -3.24 -14.91
N LEU A 66 7.83 -2.25 -15.05
CA LEU A 66 8.09 -1.05 -15.86
C LEU A 66 9.18 -0.14 -15.28
N ASN A 67 9.54 -0.31 -14.00
CA ASN A 67 10.69 0.38 -13.37
C ASN A 67 12.04 -0.21 -13.81
N THR A 68 12.04 -1.44 -14.32
CA THR A 68 13.25 -2.06 -14.86
C THR A 68 13.61 -1.43 -16.21
N GLU A 69 14.90 -1.19 -16.44
CA GLU A 69 15.38 -0.66 -17.72
C GLU A 69 15.11 -1.65 -18.86
N ASN A 70 14.78 -1.11 -20.02
CA ASN A 70 14.55 -1.83 -21.27
C ASN A 70 13.28 -2.71 -21.37
N GLN A 71 12.40 -2.76 -20.39
CA GLN A 71 11.12 -3.45 -20.53
C GLN A 71 10.17 -2.70 -21.48
N ARG A 72 9.63 -3.40 -22.49
CA ARG A 72 8.64 -2.81 -23.41
C ARG A 72 7.26 -2.90 -22.76
N ILE A 73 6.47 -1.84 -22.88
CA ILE A 73 5.12 -1.79 -22.29
C ILE A 73 4.24 -2.94 -22.78
N LEU A 74 4.37 -3.31 -24.08
CA LEU A 74 3.62 -4.42 -24.65
C LEU A 74 4.00 -5.75 -24.01
N ASP A 75 5.29 -6.00 -23.81
CA ASP A 75 5.78 -7.26 -23.23
C ASP A 75 5.28 -7.40 -21.79
N VAL A 76 5.41 -6.33 -20.99
CA VAL A 76 4.86 -6.28 -19.62
C VAL A 76 3.34 -6.51 -19.61
N ALA A 77 2.60 -5.91 -20.56
CA ALA A 77 1.16 -6.12 -20.66
C ALA A 77 0.81 -7.60 -20.91
N LEU A 78 1.52 -8.26 -21.83
CA LEU A 78 1.30 -9.68 -22.15
C LEU A 78 1.73 -10.59 -20.99
N ASP A 79 2.87 -10.34 -20.38
CA ASP A 79 3.40 -11.11 -19.24
C ASP A 79 2.42 -11.13 -18.05
N TYR A 80 1.73 -10.01 -17.82
CA TYR A 80 0.71 -9.93 -16.76
C TYR A 80 -0.71 -10.21 -17.24
N GLY A 81 -0.87 -10.91 -18.39
CA GLY A 81 -2.14 -11.48 -18.85
C GLY A 81 -3.15 -10.47 -19.37
N PHE A 82 -2.71 -9.29 -19.84
CA PHE A 82 -3.57 -8.37 -20.57
C PHE A 82 -3.60 -8.74 -22.05
N ALA A 83 -4.81 -8.82 -22.63
CA ALA A 83 -5.00 -9.29 -23.98
C ALA A 83 -4.38 -8.40 -25.08
N SER A 84 -4.09 -7.13 -24.76
CA SER A 84 -3.48 -6.17 -25.68
C SER A 84 -2.92 -4.95 -24.94
N HIS A 85 -2.03 -4.22 -25.63
CA HIS A 85 -1.53 -2.92 -25.17
C HIS A 85 -2.67 -1.93 -24.83
N ALA A 86 -3.70 -1.87 -25.69
CA ALA A 86 -4.84 -0.98 -25.47
C ALA A 86 -5.66 -1.36 -24.22
N ASN A 87 -5.83 -2.65 -23.95
CA ASN A 87 -6.52 -3.14 -22.75
C ASN A 87 -5.70 -2.79 -21.50
N PHE A 88 -4.39 -3.05 -21.52
CA PHE A 88 -3.48 -2.69 -20.45
C PHE A 88 -3.48 -1.17 -20.17
N THR A 89 -3.31 -0.35 -21.21
CA THR A 89 -3.30 1.12 -21.09
C THR A 89 -4.59 1.64 -20.45
N ARG A 90 -5.76 1.10 -20.87
CA ARG A 90 -7.05 1.48 -20.27
C ARG A 90 -7.14 1.08 -18.80
N ALA A 91 -6.75 -0.16 -18.46
CA ALA A 91 -6.76 -0.64 -17.08
C ALA A 91 -5.78 0.15 -16.19
N PHE A 92 -4.57 0.41 -16.68
CA PHE A 92 -3.54 1.17 -15.99
C PHE A 92 -3.98 2.62 -15.74
N LYS A 93 -4.50 3.29 -16.80
CA LYS A 93 -5.02 4.65 -16.66
C LYS A 93 -6.22 4.73 -15.71
N GLY A 94 -7.11 3.72 -15.75
CA GLY A 94 -8.24 3.63 -14.82
C GLY A 94 -7.82 3.46 -13.36
N ALA A 95 -6.72 2.74 -13.09
CA ALA A 95 -6.21 2.52 -11.74
C ALA A 95 -5.35 3.69 -11.22
N PHE A 96 -4.53 4.30 -12.08
CA PHE A 96 -3.49 5.25 -11.64
C PHE A 96 -3.67 6.68 -12.18
N GLY A 97 -4.69 6.94 -12.99
CA GLY A 97 -4.95 8.26 -13.57
C GLY A 97 -3.99 8.67 -14.72
N ILE A 98 -2.92 7.92 -14.95
CA ILE A 98 -1.90 8.20 -15.98
C ILE A 98 -1.72 6.99 -16.90
N THR A 99 -1.17 7.18 -18.09
CA THR A 99 -0.87 6.06 -19.00
C THR A 99 0.46 5.39 -18.66
N PRO A 100 0.68 4.11 -19.07
CA PRO A 100 1.95 3.43 -18.91
C PRO A 100 3.13 4.19 -19.53
N GLU A 101 2.92 4.86 -20.67
CA GLU A 101 3.94 5.68 -21.34
C GLU A 101 4.31 6.89 -20.49
N ALA A 102 3.30 7.60 -19.96
CA ALA A 102 3.53 8.74 -19.06
C ALA A 102 4.23 8.29 -17.77
N TYR A 103 3.85 7.12 -17.22
CA TYR A 103 4.53 6.52 -16.08
C TYR A 103 6.00 6.24 -16.39
N LYS A 104 6.29 5.55 -17.50
CA LYS A 104 7.66 5.18 -17.88
C LYS A 104 8.57 6.40 -18.10
N LYS A 105 7.99 7.50 -18.62
CA LYS A 105 8.72 8.76 -18.84
C LYS A 105 9.01 9.51 -17.55
N ASN A 106 8.03 9.62 -16.65
CA ASN A 106 8.10 10.54 -15.51
C ASN A 106 8.36 9.81 -14.19
N ARG A 107 8.10 8.51 -14.12
CA ARG A 107 8.24 7.61 -12.95
C ARG A 107 7.70 8.22 -11.64
N PRO A 108 6.46 8.73 -11.62
CA PRO A 108 5.88 9.21 -10.38
C PRO A 108 5.67 8.05 -9.40
N PHE A 109 5.62 8.36 -8.10
CA PHE A 109 5.14 7.37 -7.13
C PHE A 109 3.68 7.09 -7.38
N LEU A 110 3.33 5.80 -7.47
CA LEU A 110 1.97 5.34 -7.60
C LEU A 110 1.56 4.58 -6.34
N ASN A 111 0.37 4.84 -5.87
CA ASN A 111 -0.25 4.02 -4.84
C ASN A 111 -0.76 2.74 -5.52
N THR A 112 -0.06 1.64 -5.31
CA THR A 112 -0.40 0.34 -5.89
C THR A 112 -1.18 -0.50 -4.89
N PHE A 113 -2.09 -1.34 -5.40
CA PHE A 113 -2.85 -2.25 -4.55
C PHE A 113 -1.92 -3.29 -3.91
N VAL A 114 -1.90 -3.32 -2.58
CA VAL A 114 -1.04 -4.21 -1.79
C VAL A 114 -1.75 -5.55 -1.53
N LYS A 115 -0.99 -6.65 -1.49
CA LYS A 115 -1.50 -7.95 -1.05
C LYS A 115 -2.03 -7.84 0.38
N PRO A 116 -3.31 -8.14 0.64
CA PRO A 116 -3.85 -8.12 1.98
C PRO A 116 -3.40 -9.35 2.79
N GLU A 117 -3.09 -9.13 4.05
CA GLU A 117 -2.97 -10.20 5.04
C GLU A 117 -4.34 -10.43 5.69
N VAL A 118 -5.07 -11.41 5.17
CA VAL A 118 -6.47 -11.67 5.58
C VAL A 118 -6.55 -12.07 7.05
N SER A 119 -5.55 -12.78 7.55
CA SER A 119 -5.43 -13.17 8.96
C SER A 119 -5.41 -11.98 9.90
N MET A 120 -4.71 -10.91 9.55
CA MET A 120 -4.60 -9.71 10.39
C MET A 120 -5.90 -8.93 10.51
N ALA A 121 -6.78 -9.01 9.50
CA ALA A 121 -8.07 -8.31 9.52
C ALA A 121 -9.06 -8.86 10.58
N TYR A 122 -8.78 -10.06 11.13
CA TYR A 122 -9.67 -10.77 12.05
C TYR A 122 -9.04 -11.09 13.41
N VAL A 123 -7.83 -10.63 13.67
CA VAL A 123 -7.19 -10.75 14.96
C VAL A 123 -7.47 -9.47 15.75
N MET A 124 -8.03 -9.62 16.94
CA MET A 124 -8.13 -8.51 17.89
C MET A 124 -6.74 -8.18 18.40
N VAL A 125 -6.33 -6.94 18.26
CA VAL A 125 -5.05 -6.46 18.78
C VAL A 125 -5.34 -5.68 20.06
N ASP A 126 -4.92 -6.25 21.18
CA ASP A 126 -5.04 -5.60 22.48
C ASP A 126 -3.89 -4.60 22.70
N GLU A 127 -4.19 -3.55 23.46
CA GLU A 127 -3.19 -2.55 23.85
C GLU A 127 -2.07 -3.22 24.69
N ASN A 128 -0.81 -2.97 24.30
CA ASN A 128 0.41 -3.53 24.91
C ASN A 128 0.61 -5.06 24.73
N VAL A 129 -0.16 -5.70 23.87
CA VAL A 129 0.04 -7.10 23.48
C VAL A 129 0.55 -7.16 22.05
N PRO A 130 1.81 -7.58 21.80
CA PRO A 130 2.34 -7.67 20.45
C PRO A 130 1.68 -8.81 19.67
N LEU A 131 1.18 -8.51 18.49
CA LEU A 131 0.74 -9.48 17.51
C LEU A 131 1.87 -9.73 16.50
N ILE A 132 2.32 -10.97 16.41
CA ILE A 132 3.36 -11.38 15.48
C ILE A 132 2.72 -12.19 14.36
N VAL A 133 2.84 -11.69 13.12
CA VAL A 133 2.36 -12.38 11.91
C VAL A 133 3.50 -12.42 10.89
N GLY A 134 4.07 -13.60 10.68
CA GLY A 134 5.28 -13.76 9.87
C GLY A 134 6.45 -12.91 10.43
N ASN A 135 6.95 -11.98 9.63
CA ASN A 135 8.03 -11.06 10.03
C ASN A 135 7.51 -9.70 10.51
N ILE A 136 6.19 -9.54 10.66
CA ILE A 136 5.57 -8.28 11.10
C ILE A 136 5.23 -8.40 12.57
N VAL A 137 5.67 -7.42 13.35
CA VAL A 137 5.26 -7.22 14.73
C VAL A 137 4.38 -5.97 14.78
N LEU A 138 3.11 -6.17 15.14
CA LEU A 138 2.16 -5.09 15.35
C LEU A 138 1.93 -4.93 16.86
N GLU A 139 2.14 -3.74 17.37
CA GLU A 139 1.91 -3.40 18.77
C GLU A 139 1.16 -2.09 18.86
N ILE A 140 0.09 -2.07 19.67
CA ILE A 140 -0.65 -0.86 19.99
C ILE A 140 -0.24 -0.40 21.37
N ARG A 141 0.31 0.80 21.45
CA ARG A 141 0.66 1.46 22.71
C ARG A 141 -0.06 2.79 22.80
N ARG A 142 -0.56 3.06 23.98
CA ARG A 142 -1.09 4.39 24.32
C ARG A 142 -0.10 5.12 25.19
N GLU A 143 0.43 6.20 24.69
CA GLU A 143 1.32 7.06 25.44
C GLU A 143 0.64 8.41 25.71
N ARG A 144 0.79 8.90 26.94
CA ARG A 144 0.33 10.24 27.29
C ARG A 144 1.51 11.18 27.23
N ILE A 145 1.46 12.14 26.32
CA ILE A 145 2.45 13.20 26.23
C ILE A 145 2.18 14.21 27.34
N HIS A 146 3.10 14.33 28.27
CA HIS A 146 2.98 15.22 29.45
C HIS A 146 3.57 16.59 29.24
N ALA A 147 4.36 16.80 28.18
CA ALA A 147 4.98 18.07 27.82
C ALA A 147 4.92 18.27 26.32
N PRO A 148 4.86 19.53 25.82
CA PRO A 148 4.93 19.78 24.39
C PRO A 148 6.21 19.19 23.79
N GLU A 149 6.04 18.45 22.70
CA GLU A 149 7.15 17.95 21.90
C GLU A 149 7.31 18.79 20.65
N LEU A 150 8.53 19.00 20.21
CA LEU A 150 8.85 19.76 19.02
C LEU A 150 9.35 18.80 17.94
N TYR A 151 8.72 18.88 16.79
CA TYR A 151 9.04 18.04 15.64
C TYR A 151 9.57 18.87 14.48
N LEU A 152 10.54 18.31 13.75
CA LEU A 152 11.09 18.89 12.53
C LEU A 152 10.94 17.89 11.38
N GLY A 153 10.40 18.32 10.25
CA GLY A 153 10.20 17.43 9.11
C GLY A 153 9.65 18.13 7.88
N LEU A 154 9.14 17.33 6.96
CA LEU A 154 8.48 17.79 5.74
C LEU A 154 6.98 17.60 5.85
N SER A 155 6.21 18.49 5.27
CA SER A 155 4.75 18.41 5.21
C SER A 155 4.23 18.56 3.79
N THR A 156 3.05 18.02 3.55
CA THR A 156 2.29 18.22 2.32
C THR A 156 0.79 18.17 2.61
N ASP A 157 0.00 18.82 1.79
CA ASP A 157 -1.44 18.73 1.84
C ASP A 157 -1.91 17.57 0.96
N VAL A 158 -2.85 16.79 1.48
CA VAL A 158 -3.51 15.69 0.76
C VAL A 158 -5.00 15.96 0.81
N SER A 159 -5.67 15.91 -0.33
CA SER A 159 -7.13 16.02 -0.40
C SER A 159 -7.77 14.80 0.27
N ILE A 160 -8.75 15.03 1.14
CA ILE A 160 -9.51 13.94 1.80
C ILE A 160 -10.27 13.09 0.76
N ILE A 161 -10.69 13.71 -0.34
CA ILE A 161 -11.40 13.02 -1.44
C ILE A 161 -10.46 12.05 -2.18
N GLU A 162 -9.16 12.31 -2.15
CA GLU A 162 -8.13 11.46 -2.77
C GLU A 162 -7.57 10.40 -1.82
N GLN A 163 -8.00 10.41 -0.57
CA GLN A 163 -7.61 9.39 0.39
C GLN A 163 -8.42 8.14 0.17
N THR A 164 -7.76 7.16 -0.34
CA THR A 164 -8.26 5.80 -0.33
C THR A 164 -7.51 5.01 0.73
N PRO A 165 -8.14 3.96 1.24
CA PRO A 165 -7.51 3.08 2.22
C PRO A 165 -6.12 2.64 1.75
N VAL A 166 -5.18 2.57 2.69
CA VAL A 166 -3.82 2.06 2.41
C VAL A 166 -3.91 0.72 1.69
N GLY A 167 -3.16 0.59 0.59
CA GLY A 167 -3.17 -0.61 -0.24
C GLY A 167 -4.14 -0.59 -1.41
N GLU A 168 -4.98 0.43 -1.56
CA GLU A 168 -5.81 0.58 -2.77
C GLU A 168 -5.07 1.35 -3.87
N SER A 169 -5.36 1.02 -5.13
CA SER A 169 -4.81 1.74 -6.28
C SER A 169 -5.57 3.05 -6.48
N THR A 170 -4.92 4.17 -6.24
CA THR A 170 -5.56 5.48 -6.19
C THR A 170 -4.87 6.58 -6.98
N GLY A 171 -3.91 6.22 -7.79
CA GLY A 171 -3.14 7.17 -8.57
C GLY A 171 -1.80 7.50 -7.94
N VAL A 172 -1.43 8.79 -7.90
CA VAL A 172 -0.13 9.23 -7.40
C VAL A 172 -0.09 9.16 -5.87
N ASP A 173 0.87 8.41 -5.35
CA ASP A 173 1.12 8.32 -3.90
C ASP A 173 1.84 9.57 -3.40
N ILE A 174 1.07 10.56 -2.91
CA ILE A 174 1.60 11.81 -2.36
C ILE A 174 2.38 11.58 -1.06
N PRO A 175 1.88 10.80 -0.08
CA PRO A 175 2.64 10.44 1.12
C PRO A 175 3.96 9.73 0.82
N GLY A 176 3.96 8.73 -0.06
CA GLY A 176 5.19 8.03 -0.45
C GLY A 176 6.20 8.93 -1.15
N LYS A 177 5.73 9.91 -1.92
CA LYS A 177 6.57 10.95 -2.53
C LYS A 177 7.25 11.82 -1.47
N LEU A 178 6.50 12.18 -0.42
CA LEU A 178 7.02 12.95 0.70
C LEU A 178 8.06 12.14 1.49
N TRP A 179 7.80 10.85 1.76
CA TRP A 179 8.75 9.94 2.39
C TRP A 179 10.07 9.85 1.63
N LYS A 180 10.01 9.69 0.31
CA LYS A 180 11.23 9.66 -0.51
C LYS A 180 12.01 10.95 -0.41
N ARG A 181 11.34 12.10 -0.50
CA ARG A 181 11.98 13.40 -0.35
C ARG A 181 12.62 13.54 1.03
N TYR A 182 11.91 13.15 2.07
CA TYR A 182 12.43 13.15 3.44
C TYR A 182 13.73 12.33 3.57
N HIS A 183 13.75 11.10 3.07
CA HIS A 183 14.96 10.26 3.11
C HIS A 183 16.13 10.82 2.32
N GLN A 184 15.87 11.60 1.27
CA GLN A 184 16.91 12.29 0.51
C GLN A 184 17.48 13.51 1.27
N GLU A 185 16.65 14.22 2.01
CA GLU A 185 16.98 15.50 2.66
C GLU A 185 17.30 15.35 4.16
N LYS A 186 17.00 14.22 4.80
CA LYS A 186 17.09 14.04 6.26
C LYS A 186 18.51 14.28 6.83
N ALA A 187 19.56 14.09 6.05
CA ALA A 187 20.92 14.39 6.48
C ALA A 187 21.12 15.85 6.90
N ALA A 188 20.34 16.77 6.31
CA ALA A 188 20.42 18.19 6.68
C ALA A 188 19.91 18.50 8.11
N ILE A 189 19.06 17.63 8.65
CA ILE A 189 18.44 17.79 9.96
C ILE A 189 19.02 16.82 11.02
N GLU A 190 19.85 15.84 10.64
CA GLU A 190 20.40 14.81 11.55
C GLU A 190 21.05 15.39 12.82
N LYS A 191 21.74 16.52 12.69
CA LYS A 191 22.39 17.18 13.84
C LYS A 191 21.42 17.80 14.85
N TYR A 192 20.15 17.93 14.50
CA TYR A 192 19.12 18.54 15.34
C TYR A 192 18.17 17.51 15.94
N VAL A 193 18.30 16.24 15.54
CA VAL A 193 17.31 15.19 15.79
C VAL A 193 17.92 14.00 16.50
N GLN A 194 17.14 13.33 17.32
CA GLN A 194 17.53 12.01 17.82
C GLN A 194 17.28 10.97 16.72
N PRO A 195 18.32 10.17 16.35
CA PRO A 195 18.35 9.52 15.05
C PRO A 195 17.46 8.28 14.89
N ASN A 196 16.69 7.84 15.88
CA ASN A 196 16.19 6.47 15.88
C ASN A 196 14.70 6.27 15.63
N VAL A 197 13.91 7.31 15.47
CA VAL A 197 12.48 7.16 15.18
C VAL A 197 12.02 8.16 14.14
N GLU A 198 11.47 7.70 13.04
CA GLU A 198 10.83 8.50 12.01
C GLU A 198 9.32 8.30 12.11
N LEU A 199 8.55 9.37 12.15
CA LEU A 199 7.11 9.34 12.33
C LEU A 199 6.41 9.89 11.09
N GLY A 200 5.39 9.16 10.63
CA GLY A 200 4.39 9.69 9.73
C GLY A 200 3.16 10.10 10.55
N MET A 201 2.71 11.33 10.40
CA MET A 201 1.48 11.80 11.03
C MET A 201 0.55 12.38 9.98
N SER A 202 -0.74 12.08 10.10
CA SER A 202 -1.79 12.79 9.39
C SER A 202 -2.69 13.48 10.40
N TYR A 203 -3.08 14.71 10.11
CA TYR A 203 -4.07 15.42 10.90
C TYR A 203 -4.96 16.27 10.00
N SER A 204 -6.21 16.38 10.36
CA SER A 204 -7.17 17.20 9.62
C SER A 204 -7.17 18.64 10.16
N ALA A 205 -6.79 19.58 9.31
CA ALA A 205 -6.89 21.00 9.66
C ALA A 205 -8.30 21.56 9.41
N ASN A 206 -9.05 20.94 8.49
CA ASN A 206 -10.45 21.20 8.22
C ASN A 206 -11.09 19.98 7.52
N MET A 207 -12.42 20.02 7.27
CA MET A 207 -13.14 18.89 6.65
C MET A 207 -12.78 18.61 5.17
N GLU A 208 -11.94 19.44 4.54
CA GLU A 208 -11.62 19.33 3.11
C GLU A 208 -10.17 18.88 2.84
N LYS A 209 -9.26 19.07 3.80
CA LYS A 209 -7.83 18.75 3.63
C LYS A 209 -7.26 18.09 4.86
N GLU A 210 -6.50 17.03 4.65
CA GLU A 210 -5.57 16.50 5.63
C GLU A 210 -4.15 16.97 5.34
N HIS A 211 -3.44 17.33 6.40
CA HIS A 211 -2.01 17.56 6.33
C HIS A 211 -1.29 16.26 6.65
N PHE A 212 -0.45 15.81 5.75
CA PHE A 212 0.43 14.69 5.98
C PHE A 212 1.83 15.22 6.32
N LEU A 213 2.33 14.81 7.48
CA LEU A 213 3.63 15.20 8.00
C LEU A 213 4.51 13.96 8.12
N ILE A 214 5.75 14.07 7.66
CA ILE A 214 6.79 13.12 8.01
C ILE A 214 7.72 13.85 8.96
N LEU A 215 7.82 13.32 10.16
CA LEU A 215 8.43 14.01 11.27
C LEU A 215 9.44 13.17 11.98
N ARG A 216 10.40 13.84 12.55
CA ARG A 216 10.77 13.57 13.88
C ARG A 216 11.68 14.58 14.50
N VAL A 217 11.42 14.84 15.76
CA VAL A 217 12.48 15.28 16.63
C VAL A 217 12.19 15.46 18.07
N ASP A 218 13.06 14.96 18.90
CA ASP A 218 13.40 15.57 20.17
C ASP A 218 14.57 16.55 19.91
N LEU A 219 14.28 17.86 19.81
CA LEU A 219 15.34 18.86 19.72
C LEU A 219 16.15 18.82 21.01
N PRO A 220 17.49 18.85 20.94
CA PRO A 220 18.32 18.99 22.13
C PRO A 220 17.84 20.18 22.95
N LYS A 221 17.87 20.05 24.26
CA LYS A 221 17.38 21.07 25.23
C LYS A 221 17.85 22.52 24.94
N ARG A 222 18.90 22.68 24.14
CA ARG A 222 19.41 24.00 23.69
C ARG A 222 18.48 24.79 22.79
N PHE A 223 17.56 24.13 22.09
CA PHE A 223 16.62 24.78 21.15
C PHE A 223 15.20 24.90 21.70
N ARG A 224 14.96 24.45 22.94
CA ARG A 224 13.67 24.63 23.63
C ARG A 224 13.40 26.06 24.09
N ARG A 225 14.29 27.03 23.77
CA ARG A 225 14.15 28.44 24.11
C ARG A 225 14.30 29.29 22.84
N ILE A 226 13.32 29.26 21.98
CA ILE A 226 13.03 30.31 21.01
C ILE A 226 11.52 30.56 21.04
#